data_455fca42dd20ccf43584b3f677100e47
#
_entry.id   455fca42dd20ccf43584b3f677100e47
#
_cell.length_a   1.000
_cell.length_b   1.000
_cell.length_c   1.000
_cell.angle_alpha   90.00
_cell.angle_beta   90.00
_cell.angle_gamma   90.00
#
_symmetry.space_group_name_H-M   'P 1'
#
loop_
_entity.id
_entity.type
_entity.pdbx_description
1 polymer ?
#
loop_
_entity_poly.entity_id
_entity_poly.type
_entity_poly.pdbx_seq_one_letter_code
_entity_poly.pdbx_strand_id
1 'polypeptide(L)'
;MAAPIILAERLAKGYGGKTLFDEGTFQIEVGEHVALVGPNGAGKSTLLRVLAGREKTDYGTLKLAPVRTHWFDQHPNIPPGATARDLMAAPGSAPPALLAEFEELEGRISDPALYENHGYEAVLERYAEVEREIKNATKPSADHDASGVLAQLGFTDADLDQKAESFSGGEKTRLFLARTLAAARSGDLVVLDEPTNHLDVDSIEWLEEWINAFDGTVLVVAHDRAFLDNVAQRVFEVSGGRITCYKGNYEDYVQARDEDLERARRDHAKAQEKMQAAKDIILQFRQQKRFDGQYASKMKALDKYAAALDRTPDPVLQKLGFGLQFDGVEKSGLEVLRIAGLEKSYGDQMVLKGADLELLKGERVGLVGGNGEGKSTLLKILTGRIQKDAGDVRVAPGAKSMFFSQEHDDLRLERTLKEEVLDARSTLDERDVKALLGRFRFNPDVDMTRTVSTLSGGERQRMMLLKCILKPSNLLILDEPTNHLDLWARDVVIHALNSYHGTLLVVSHDRFLLDSVTDKTSVLAGGHITTYQGSFTETRHLFAKRQAAAAGQSYVVRKKFTDWTSQKKFAPGDVANFSESQIRDSVTLRNALAMGWMEKAT
;
A
#
# COMPACT_ATOMS: atom_id res chain seq x y z
N MET A 1 32.71 -11.93 -4.95
CA MET A 1 31.45 -11.19 -4.92
C MET A 1 30.61 -11.71 -6.07
N ALA A 2 29.37 -12.09 -5.84
CA ALA A 2 28.46 -12.48 -6.91
C ALA A 2 28.24 -11.27 -7.84
N ALA A 3 27.97 -11.50 -9.12
CA ALA A 3 27.64 -10.41 -10.04
C ALA A 3 26.28 -9.82 -9.64
N PRO A 4 26.11 -8.48 -9.66
CA PRO A 4 24.83 -7.88 -9.32
C PRO A 4 23.76 -8.27 -10.34
N ILE A 5 22.52 -8.45 -9.88
CA ILE A 5 21.37 -8.72 -10.75
C ILE A 5 20.99 -7.48 -11.56
N ILE A 6 21.16 -6.29 -10.97
CA ILE A 6 20.91 -4.99 -11.61
C ILE A 6 22.10 -4.08 -11.36
N LEU A 7 22.66 -3.51 -12.41
CA LEU A 7 23.67 -2.45 -12.35
C LEU A 7 23.15 -1.22 -13.09
N ALA A 8 23.00 -0.13 -12.37
CA ALA A 8 22.52 1.15 -12.85
C ALA A 8 23.64 2.19 -12.79
N GLU A 9 23.93 2.87 -13.91
CA GLU A 9 24.94 3.92 -14.01
C GLU A 9 24.32 5.18 -14.62
N ARG A 10 24.24 6.25 -13.83
CA ARG A 10 23.72 7.58 -14.22
C ARG A 10 22.35 7.52 -14.88
N LEU A 11 21.44 6.73 -14.33
CA LEU A 11 20.09 6.64 -14.87
C LEU A 11 19.37 7.97 -14.74
N ALA A 12 18.76 8.41 -15.85
CA ALA A 12 17.87 9.56 -15.88
C ALA A 12 16.60 9.24 -16.66
N LYS A 13 15.46 9.77 -16.18
CA LYS A 13 14.16 9.64 -16.80
C LYS A 13 13.27 10.85 -16.52
N GLY A 14 12.54 11.29 -17.54
CA GLY A 14 11.56 12.38 -17.43
C GLY A 14 10.42 12.23 -18.42
N TYR A 15 9.33 12.98 -18.19
CA TYR A 15 8.19 13.08 -19.10
C TYR A 15 7.73 14.53 -19.22
N GLY A 16 7.47 14.98 -20.44
CA GLY A 16 6.87 16.29 -20.68
C GLY A 16 7.67 17.47 -20.12
N GLY A 17 9.02 17.37 -20.09
CA GLY A 17 9.89 18.38 -19.52
C GLY A 17 10.06 18.31 -17.98
N LYS A 18 9.40 17.39 -17.30
CA LYS A 18 9.59 17.13 -15.86
C LYS A 18 10.55 15.96 -15.68
N THR A 19 11.71 16.21 -15.04
CA THR A 19 12.64 15.16 -14.61
C THR A 19 12.05 14.39 -13.42
N LEU A 20 11.98 13.07 -13.52
CA LEU A 20 11.56 12.19 -12.41
C LEU A 20 12.75 11.80 -11.54
N PHE A 21 13.84 11.38 -12.17
CA PHE A 21 15.12 11.13 -11.49
C PHE A 21 16.28 11.36 -12.47
N ASP A 22 17.42 11.72 -11.90
CA ASP A 22 18.65 12.03 -12.62
C ASP A 22 19.88 11.50 -11.87
N GLU A 23 20.92 11.13 -12.64
CA GLU A 23 22.21 10.63 -12.14
C GLU A 23 22.13 9.43 -11.17
N GLY A 24 21.08 8.61 -11.22
CA GLY A 24 20.91 7.43 -10.39
C GLY A 24 22.00 6.39 -10.65
N THR A 25 22.89 6.12 -9.67
CA THR A 25 23.94 5.11 -9.76
C THR A 25 23.89 4.19 -8.56
N PHE A 26 23.59 2.91 -8.79
CA PHE A 26 23.47 1.89 -7.73
C PHE A 26 23.54 0.49 -8.33
N GLN A 27 23.68 -0.50 -7.46
CA GLN A 27 23.59 -1.91 -7.82
C GLN A 27 22.66 -2.65 -6.86
N ILE A 28 22.05 -3.73 -7.35
CA ILE A 28 21.22 -4.64 -6.57
C ILE A 28 21.82 -6.04 -6.73
N GLU A 29 22.10 -6.69 -5.61
CA GLU A 29 22.68 -8.04 -5.60
C GLU A 29 21.57 -9.09 -5.76
N VAL A 30 21.97 -10.31 -6.14
CA VAL A 30 21.03 -11.45 -6.19
C VAL A 30 20.57 -11.79 -4.77
N GLY A 31 19.25 -11.98 -4.59
CA GLY A 31 18.65 -12.30 -3.31
C GLY A 31 18.38 -11.08 -2.41
N GLU A 32 18.64 -9.86 -2.87
CA GLU A 32 18.27 -8.65 -2.10
C GLU A 32 16.79 -8.31 -2.24
N HIS A 33 16.17 -7.92 -1.13
CA HIS A 33 14.82 -7.33 -1.10
C HIS A 33 14.93 -5.82 -0.97
N VAL A 34 14.53 -5.10 -2.02
CA VAL A 34 14.68 -3.64 -2.11
C VAL A 34 13.30 -2.98 -2.15
N ALA A 35 13.06 -2.09 -1.18
CA ALA A 35 11.88 -1.25 -1.17
C ALA A 35 12.15 0.09 -1.86
N LEU A 36 11.22 0.54 -2.71
CA LEU A 36 11.24 1.87 -3.29
C LEU A 36 10.21 2.75 -2.58
N VAL A 37 10.67 3.84 -2.01
CA VAL A 37 9.85 4.81 -1.29
C VAL A 37 9.96 6.20 -1.90
N GLY A 38 8.97 7.05 -1.66
CA GLY A 38 8.98 8.41 -2.16
C GLY A 38 7.57 8.98 -2.33
N PRO A 39 7.42 10.29 -2.57
CA PRO A 39 6.11 10.92 -2.76
C PRO A 39 5.39 10.38 -3.99
N ASN A 40 4.06 10.53 -4.00
CA ASN A 40 3.29 10.21 -5.18
C ASN A 40 3.73 11.11 -6.35
N GLY A 41 3.88 10.49 -7.54
CA GLY A 41 4.39 11.18 -8.74
C GLY A 41 5.91 11.45 -8.75
N ALA A 42 6.69 10.90 -7.82
CA ALA A 42 8.16 10.99 -7.83
C ALA A 42 8.83 10.08 -8.87
N GLY A 43 8.08 9.12 -9.46
CA GLY A 43 8.62 8.21 -10.47
C GLY A 43 8.95 6.80 -9.96
N LYS A 44 8.43 6.38 -8.79
CA LYS A 44 8.66 5.03 -8.23
C LYS A 44 8.29 3.91 -9.21
N SER A 45 7.06 3.89 -9.70
CA SER A 45 6.59 2.88 -10.68
C SER A 45 7.34 2.97 -12.02
N THR A 46 7.77 4.18 -12.41
CA THR A 46 8.63 4.36 -13.61
C THR A 46 10.01 3.75 -13.37
N LEU A 47 10.61 3.99 -12.20
CA LEU A 47 11.88 3.38 -11.84
C LEU A 47 11.77 1.84 -11.80
N LEU A 48 10.69 1.30 -11.21
CA LEU A 48 10.44 -0.15 -11.26
C LEU A 48 10.39 -0.68 -12.70
N ARG A 49 9.65 -0.01 -13.60
CA ARG A 49 9.58 -0.42 -15.02
C ARG A 49 10.92 -0.38 -15.71
N VAL A 50 11.73 0.64 -15.43
CA VAL A 50 13.09 0.74 -15.93
C VAL A 50 13.95 -0.41 -15.40
N LEU A 51 13.95 -0.67 -14.09
CA LEU A 51 14.73 -1.74 -13.47
C LEU A 51 14.32 -3.14 -13.93
N ALA A 52 13.05 -3.34 -14.24
CA ALA A 52 12.52 -4.57 -14.82
C ALA A 52 12.77 -4.71 -16.34
N GLY A 53 13.44 -3.73 -16.96
CA GLY A 53 13.71 -3.72 -18.40
C GLY A 53 12.48 -3.47 -19.29
N ARG A 54 11.36 -3.05 -18.70
CA ARG A 54 10.09 -2.77 -19.41
C ARG A 54 10.03 -1.36 -20.02
N GLU A 55 10.90 -0.47 -19.56
CA GLU A 55 10.97 0.91 -20.02
C GLU A 55 12.44 1.34 -20.21
N LYS A 56 12.72 2.05 -21.30
CA LYS A 56 14.06 2.58 -21.58
C LYS A 56 14.31 3.86 -20.77
N THR A 57 15.55 4.03 -20.34
CA THR A 57 16.05 5.28 -19.77
C THR A 57 16.26 6.34 -20.85
N ASP A 58 16.14 7.61 -20.48
CA ASP A 58 16.47 8.71 -21.38
C ASP A 58 17.99 8.93 -21.45
N TYR A 59 18.68 8.63 -20.33
CA TYR A 59 20.13 8.70 -20.23
C TYR A 59 20.67 7.64 -19.24
N GLY A 60 21.94 7.28 -19.37
CA GLY A 60 22.61 6.29 -18.52
C GLY A 60 22.52 4.87 -19.05
N THR A 61 23.07 3.93 -18.32
CA THR A 61 23.10 2.51 -18.67
C THR A 61 22.47 1.66 -17.57
N LEU A 62 21.65 0.70 -17.99
CA LEU A 62 21.08 -0.33 -17.13
C LEU A 62 21.56 -1.69 -17.65
N LYS A 63 22.21 -2.47 -16.79
CA LYS A 63 22.52 -3.87 -17.06
C LYS A 63 21.67 -4.73 -16.14
N LEU A 64 20.81 -5.55 -16.73
CA LEU A 64 19.99 -6.55 -16.04
C LEU A 64 20.57 -7.93 -16.35
N ALA A 65 20.80 -8.73 -15.33
CA ALA A 65 21.19 -10.13 -15.51
C ALA A 65 20.09 -10.90 -16.27
N PRO A 66 20.43 -11.96 -17.02
CA PRO A 66 19.45 -12.76 -17.77
C PRO A 66 18.62 -13.65 -16.83
N VAL A 67 17.78 -13.02 -16.00
CA VAL A 67 16.89 -13.70 -15.04
C VAL A 67 15.45 -13.52 -15.46
N ARG A 68 14.60 -14.47 -15.06
CA ARG A 68 13.15 -14.31 -15.23
C ARG A 68 12.66 -13.19 -14.35
N THR A 69 11.79 -12.34 -14.91
CA THR A 69 11.19 -11.23 -14.20
C THR A 69 9.69 -11.42 -14.11
N HIS A 70 9.17 -11.51 -12.89
CA HIS A 70 7.75 -11.58 -12.59
C HIS A 70 7.28 -10.21 -12.15
N TRP A 71 6.32 -9.67 -12.89
CA TRP A 71 5.80 -8.32 -12.67
C TRP A 71 4.35 -8.36 -12.21
N PHE A 72 4.09 -7.78 -11.06
CA PHE A 72 2.77 -7.47 -10.57
C PHE A 72 2.46 -5.99 -10.81
N ASP A 73 1.40 -5.71 -11.57
CA ASP A 73 0.90 -4.36 -11.88
C ASP A 73 -0.47 -4.15 -11.22
N GLN A 74 -0.73 -2.93 -10.76
CA GLN A 74 -2.02 -2.55 -10.18
C GLN A 74 -3.20 -2.70 -11.16
N HIS A 75 -2.98 -2.57 -12.46
CA HIS A 75 -4.01 -2.60 -13.50
C HIS A 75 -3.78 -3.73 -14.51
N PRO A 76 -4.06 -4.97 -14.10
CA PRO A 76 -3.83 -6.10 -14.98
C PRO A 76 -4.79 -6.11 -16.16
N ASN A 77 -4.26 -6.40 -17.35
CA ASN A 77 -5.09 -6.63 -18.54
C ASN A 77 -5.64 -8.04 -18.52
N ILE A 78 -6.97 -8.19 -18.43
CA ILE A 78 -7.67 -9.48 -18.40
C ILE A 78 -8.14 -9.79 -19.81
N PRO A 79 -7.73 -10.93 -20.41
CA PRO A 79 -8.28 -11.37 -21.68
C PRO A 79 -9.80 -11.62 -21.57
N PRO A 80 -10.59 -11.17 -22.56
CA PRO A 80 -12.04 -11.40 -22.56
C PRO A 80 -12.40 -12.88 -22.44
N GLY A 81 -13.30 -13.19 -21.51
CA GLY A 81 -13.82 -14.54 -21.31
C GLY A 81 -12.91 -15.51 -20.55
N ALA A 82 -11.69 -15.09 -20.15
CA ALA A 82 -10.77 -15.94 -19.37
C ALA A 82 -11.34 -16.24 -17.98
N THR A 83 -11.20 -17.50 -17.54
CA THR A 83 -11.49 -17.90 -16.15
C THR A 83 -10.30 -17.59 -15.23
N ALA A 84 -10.52 -17.60 -13.91
CA ALA A 84 -9.41 -17.47 -12.96
C ALA A 84 -8.38 -18.60 -13.15
N ARG A 85 -8.84 -19.81 -13.47
CA ARG A 85 -7.97 -20.97 -13.78
C ARG A 85 -7.09 -20.71 -15.01
N ASP A 86 -7.65 -20.13 -16.08
CA ASP A 86 -6.89 -19.80 -17.29
C ASP A 86 -5.80 -18.76 -16.99
N LEU A 87 -6.11 -17.78 -16.15
CA LEU A 87 -5.14 -16.75 -15.74
C LEU A 87 -4.00 -17.34 -14.90
N MET A 88 -4.28 -18.31 -14.04
CA MET A 88 -3.26 -18.99 -13.25
C MET A 88 -2.37 -19.91 -14.10
N ALA A 89 -2.95 -20.53 -15.13
CA ALA A 89 -2.22 -21.41 -16.06
C ALA A 89 -1.37 -20.63 -17.08
N ALA A 90 -1.57 -19.30 -17.20
CA ALA A 90 -0.83 -18.50 -18.17
C ALA A 90 0.68 -18.46 -17.81
N PRO A 91 1.57 -18.64 -18.80
CA PRO A 91 3.00 -18.71 -18.57
C PRO A 91 3.59 -17.43 -17.99
N GLY A 92 4.64 -17.56 -17.18
CA GLY A 92 5.46 -16.42 -16.74
C GLY A 92 6.10 -15.70 -17.93
N SER A 93 6.53 -14.45 -17.74
CA SER A 93 7.23 -13.70 -18.79
C SER A 93 8.65 -14.27 -18.98
N ALA A 94 9.07 -14.43 -20.23
CA ALA A 94 10.48 -14.74 -20.53
C ALA A 94 11.41 -13.58 -20.09
N PRO A 95 12.69 -13.85 -19.80
CA PRO A 95 13.64 -12.81 -19.48
C PRO A 95 13.66 -11.70 -20.54
N PRO A 96 13.66 -10.40 -20.16
CA PRO A 96 13.64 -9.29 -21.11
C PRO A 96 14.79 -9.32 -22.11
N ALA A 97 15.95 -9.81 -21.68
CA ALA A 97 17.12 -9.98 -22.56
C ALA A 97 16.87 -11.00 -23.68
N LEU A 98 16.18 -12.12 -23.37
CA LEU A 98 15.80 -13.12 -24.38
C LEU A 98 14.73 -12.59 -25.34
N LEU A 99 13.79 -11.79 -24.84
CA LEU A 99 12.77 -11.16 -25.69
C LEU A 99 13.40 -10.15 -26.65
N ALA A 100 14.33 -9.32 -26.15
CA ALA A 100 15.05 -8.35 -26.98
C ALA A 100 15.94 -9.05 -28.03
N GLU A 101 16.63 -10.13 -27.66
CA GLU A 101 17.42 -10.95 -28.60
C GLU A 101 16.50 -11.61 -29.64
N PHE A 102 15.32 -12.09 -29.24
CA PHE A 102 14.36 -12.68 -30.16
C PHE A 102 13.86 -11.66 -31.19
N GLU A 103 13.47 -10.44 -30.76
CA GLU A 103 13.07 -9.35 -31.66
C GLU A 103 14.20 -8.93 -32.62
N GLU A 104 15.43 -8.87 -32.11
CA GLU A 104 16.59 -8.56 -32.96
C GLU A 104 16.82 -9.65 -34.03
N LEU A 105 16.76 -10.92 -33.62
CA LEU A 105 16.91 -12.04 -34.54
C LEU A 105 15.78 -12.13 -35.57
N GLU A 106 14.52 -11.84 -35.16
CA GLU A 106 13.37 -11.76 -36.05
C GLU A 106 13.53 -10.65 -37.09
N GLY A 107 14.02 -9.50 -36.67
CA GLY A 107 14.34 -8.40 -37.57
C GLY A 107 15.45 -8.78 -38.57
N ARG A 108 16.49 -9.48 -38.11
CA ARG A 108 17.59 -9.97 -38.97
C ARG A 108 17.16 -11.04 -39.98
N ILE A 109 16.30 -11.97 -39.58
CA ILE A 109 15.74 -13.01 -40.45
C ILE A 109 14.88 -12.39 -41.55
N SER A 110 14.23 -11.27 -41.26
CA SER A 110 13.37 -10.55 -42.22
C SER A 110 14.16 -9.70 -43.22
N ASP A 111 15.48 -9.57 -43.08
CA ASP A 111 16.34 -8.78 -43.98
C ASP A 111 16.72 -9.60 -45.21
N PRO A 112 16.32 -9.22 -46.46
CA PRO A 112 16.66 -9.91 -47.67
C PRO A 112 18.19 -10.04 -47.94
N ALA A 113 19.00 -9.11 -47.41
CA ALA A 113 20.44 -9.13 -47.56
C ALA A 113 21.12 -10.30 -46.82
N LEU A 114 20.45 -10.89 -45.85
CA LEU A 114 20.98 -12.03 -45.11
C LEU A 114 20.97 -13.33 -45.93
N TYR A 115 20.07 -13.47 -46.92
CA TYR A 115 19.97 -14.66 -47.77
C TYR A 115 21.16 -14.82 -48.72
N GLU A 116 21.90 -13.74 -48.98
CA GLU A 116 23.06 -13.77 -49.87
C GLU A 116 24.38 -14.12 -49.14
N ASN A 117 24.35 -14.19 -47.81
CA ASN A 117 25.53 -14.46 -46.98
C ASN A 117 25.44 -15.81 -46.26
N HIS A 118 26.55 -16.54 -46.15
CA HIS A 118 26.65 -17.83 -45.43
C HIS A 118 26.32 -17.78 -43.92
N GLY A 119 25.83 -16.67 -43.40
CA GLY A 119 25.42 -16.46 -41.99
C GLY A 119 23.96 -16.77 -41.65
N TYR A 120 23.11 -17.07 -42.65
CA TYR A 120 21.68 -17.28 -42.45
C TYR A 120 21.34 -18.48 -41.54
N GLU A 121 22.06 -19.62 -41.77
CA GLU A 121 21.87 -20.82 -40.95
C GLU A 121 22.18 -20.60 -39.46
N ALA A 122 23.26 -19.89 -39.15
CA ALA A 122 23.67 -19.59 -37.79
C ALA A 122 22.63 -18.67 -37.07
N VAL A 123 22.04 -17.72 -37.80
CA VAL A 123 20.98 -16.85 -37.26
C VAL A 123 19.69 -17.65 -37.00
N LEU A 124 19.33 -18.57 -37.91
CA LEU A 124 18.19 -19.47 -37.73
C LEU A 124 18.38 -20.45 -36.57
N GLU A 125 19.57 -21.02 -36.41
CA GLU A 125 19.89 -21.88 -35.26
C GLU A 125 19.74 -21.12 -33.95
N ARG A 126 20.31 -19.92 -33.86
CA ARG A 126 20.22 -19.10 -32.67
C ARG A 126 18.77 -18.64 -32.39
N TYR A 127 18.01 -18.30 -33.41
CA TYR A 127 16.56 -18.00 -33.28
C TYR A 127 15.79 -19.20 -32.71
N ALA A 128 16.03 -20.41 -33.24
CA ALA A 128 15.38 -21.62 -32.73
C ALA A 128 15.83 -21.99 -31.30
N GLU A 129 17.05 -21.66 -30.90
CA GLU A 129 17.51 -21.81 -29.51
C GLU A 129 16.79 -20.83 -28.59
N VAL A 130 16.78 -19.54 -28.93
CA VAL A 130 16.13 -18.50 -28.16
C VAL A 130 14.62 -18.75 -28.05
N GLU A 131 13.99 -19.20 -29.14
CA GLU A 131 12.57 -19.60 -29.11
C GLU A 131 12.32 -20.77 -28.14
N ARG A 132 13.23 -21.77 -28.12
CA ARG A 132 13.17 -22.90 -27.17
C ARG A 132 13.39 -22.42 -25.72
N GLU A 133 14.35 -21.52 -25.50
CA GLU A 133 14.62 -20.94 -24.19
C GLU A 133 13.41 -20.14 -23.70
N ILE A 134 12.77 -19.33 -24.55
CA ILE A 134 11.52 -18.62 -24.26
C ILE A 134 10.41 -19.61 -23.91
N LYS A 135 10.17 -20.64 -24.75
CA LYS A 135 9.17 -21.68 -24.49
C LYS A 135 9.41 -22.43 -23.17
N ASN A 136 10.67 -22.72 -22.85
CA ASN A 136 11.01 -23.36 -21.57
C ASN A 136 10.83 -22.40 -20.38
N ALA A 137 11.18 -21.12 -20.56
CA ALA A 137 10.97 -20.08 -19.56
C ALA A 137 9.49 -19.82 -19.27
N THR A 138 8.62 -20.00 -20.26
CA THR A 138 7.18 -19.74 -20.17
C THR A 138 6.35 -20.99 -19.84
N LYS A 139 6.97 -22.19 -19.68
CA LYS A 139 6.22 -23.39 -19.25
C LYS A 139 5.65 -23.18 -17.84
N PRO A 140 4.38 -23.56 -17.61
CA PRO A 140 3.81 -23.56 -16.27
C PRO A 140 4.67 -24.41 -15.32
N SER A 141 5.00 -23.93 -14.14
CA SER A 141 5.71 -24.72 -13.15
C SER A 141 4.75 -25.68 -12.45
N ALA A 142 5.03 -26.98 -12.52
CA ALA A 142 4.28 -28.00 -11.79
C ALA A 142 4.61 -28.04 -10.27
N ASP A 143 5.60 -27.26 -9.82
CA ASP A 143 6.23 -27.45 -8.51
C ASP A 143 5.83 -26.44 -7.43
N HIS A 144 4.96 -25.47 -7.70
CA HIS A 144 4.46 -24.57 -6.66
C HIS A 144 2.97 -24.82 -6.43
N ASP A 145 2.59 -24.90 -5.17
CA ASP A 145 1.20 -25.03 -4.70
C ASP A 145 0.41 -23.73 -5.01
N ALA A 146 0.06 -23.56 -6.31
CA ALA A 146 -0.77 -22.45 -6.74
C ALA A 146 -2.11 -22.40 -5.99
N SER A 147 -2.62 -23.56 -5.56
CA SER A 147 -3.84 -23.67 -4.76
C SER A 147 -3.63 -23.09 -3.35
N GLY A 148 -2.47 -23.33 -2.74
CA GLY A 148 -2.11 -22.75 -1.45
C GLY A 148 -2.01 -21.23 -1.52
N VAL A 149 -1.32 -20.69 -2.54
CA VAL A 149 -1.21 -19.23 -2.75
C VAL A 149 -2.59 -18.60 -2.94
N LEU A 150 -3.46 -19.22 -3.75
CA LEU A 150 -4.82 -18.72 -3.98
C LEU A 150 -5.67 -18.74 -2.70
N ALA A 151 -5.61 -19.83 -1.93
CA ALA A 151 -6.34 -19.95 -0.67
C ALA A 151 -5.95 -18.86 0.33
N GLN A 152 -4.66 -18.54 0.44
CA GLN A 152 -4.13 -17.48 1.31
C GLN A 152 -4.57 -16.07 0.88
N LEU A 153 -4.86 -15.88 -0.41
CA LEU A 153 -5.39 -14.64 -0.96
C LEU A 153 -6.93 -14.63 -1.04
N GLY A 154 -7.59 -15.60 -0.39
CA GLY A 154 -9.03 -15.63 -0.19
C GLY A 154 -9.83 -16.21 -1.35
N PHE A 155 -9.21 -17.04 -2.23
CA PHE A 155 -9.90 -17.76 -3.31
C PHE A 155 -10.16 -19.20 -2.93
N THR A 156 -11.31 -19.70 -3.37
CA THR A 156 -11.72 -21.10 -3.24
C THR A 156 -11.64 -21.81 -4.59
N ASP A 157 -11.67 -23.15 -4.59
CA ASP A 157 -11.70 -23.91 -5.85
C ASP A 157 -12.91 -23.56 -6.74
N ALA A 158 -14.04 -23.17 -6.13
CA ALA A 158 -15.23 -22.74 -6.85
C ALA A 158 -15.02 -21.41 -7.62
N ASP A 159 -14.15 -20.55 -7.13
CA ASP A 159 -13.84 -19.27 -7.76
C ASP A 159 -12.98 -19.45 -9.02
N LEU A 160 -12.21 -20.55 -9.10
CA LEU A 160 -11.31 -20.79 -10.23
C LEU A 160 -12.05 -20.96 -11.57
N ASP A 161 -13.25 -21.49 -11.54
CA ASP A 161 -14.04 -21.72 -12.75
C ASP A 161 -14.93 -20.52 -13.13
N GLN A 162 -14.91 -19.45 -12.30
CA GLN A 162 -15.61 -18.20 -12.61
C GLN A 162 -14.83 -17.38 -13.65
N LYS A 163 -15.57 -16.61 -14.46
CA LYS A 163 -14.97 -15.66 -15.39
C LYS A 163 -14.28 -14.55 -14.62
N ALA A 164 -13.03 -14.28 -14.96
CA ALA A 164 -12.24 -13.26 -14.28
C ALA A 164 -12.85 -11.84 -14.38
N GLU A 165 -13.68 -11.59 -15.40
CA GLU A 165 -14.42 -10.33 -15.56
C GLU A 165 -15.46 -10.10 -14.46
N SER A 166 -16.03 -11.17 -13.87
CA SER A 166 -17.06 -11.09 -12.83
C SER A 166 -16.51 -10.67 -11.46
N PHE A 167 -15.21 -10.82 -11.23
CA PHE A 167 -14.58 -10.40 -9.98
C PHE A 167 -14.57 -8.89 -9.81
N SER A 168 -14.66 -8.44 -8.56
CA SER A 168 -14.43 -7.05 -8.19
C SER A 168 -13.00 -6.61 -8.53
N GLY A 169 -12.73 -5.30 -8.55
CA GLY A 169 -11.39 -4.77 -8.80
C GLY A 169 -10.34 -5.32 -7.83
N GLY A 170 -10.67 -5.41 -6.54
CA GLY A 170 -9.78 -5.95 -5.52
C GLY A 170 -9.52 -7.45 -5.68
N GLU A 171 -10.54 -8.25 -6.01
CA GLU A 171 -10.37 -9.68 -6.30
C GLU A 171 -9.50 -9.92 -7.53
N LYS A 172 -9.70 -9.14 -8.60
CA LYS A 172 -8.83 -9.17 -9.78
C LYS A 172 -7.38 -8.93 -9.41
N THR A 173 -7.12 -7.88 -8.61
CA THR A 173 -5.78 -7.54 -8.15
C THR A 173 -5.15 -8.69 -7.35
N ARG A 174 -5.89 -9.29 -6.40
CA ARG A 174 -5.43 -10.46 -5.63
C ARG A 174 -5.14 -11.68 -6.50
N LEU A 175 -5.99 -11.95 -7.51
CA LEU A 175 -5.77 -13.07 -8.43
C LEU A 175 -4.47 -12.90 -9.23
N PHE A 176 -4.18 -11.69 -9.69
CA PHE A 176 -2.93 -11.40 -10.41
C PHE A 176 -1.70 -11.46 -9.49
N LEU A 177 -1.84 -11.04 -8.23
CA LEU A 177 -0.79 -11.24 -7.23
C LEU A 177 -0.51 -12.74 -7.04
N ALA A 178 -1.57 -13.55 -6.82
CA ALA A 178 -1.45 -15.00 -6.70
C ALA A 178 -0.70 -15.61 -7.90
N ARG A 179 -1.08 -15.23 -9.11
CA ARG A 179 -0.41 -15.65 -10.35
C ARG A 179 1.08 -15.29 -10.36
N THR A 180 1.40 -14.06 -9.98
CA THR A 180 2.79 -13.57 -9.99
C THR A 180 3.65 -14.35 -9.00
N LEU A 181 3.14 -14.56 -7.78
CA LEU A 181 3.86 -15.28 -6.73
C LEU A 181 3.98 -16.78 -7.02
N ALA A 182 2.92 -17.42 -7.51
CA ALA A 182 2.94 -18.84 -7.88
C ALA A 182 3.85 -19.15 -9.07
N ALA A 183 4.13 -18.18 -9.95
CA ALA A 183 5.03 -18.34 -11.08
C ALA A 183 6.51 -18.16 -10.71
N ALA A 184 6.83 -17.48 -9.61
CA ALA A 184 8.20 -17.14 -9.21
C ALA A 184 8.97 -18.36 -8.70
N ARG A 185 10.27 -18.42 -9.03
CA ARG A 185 11.20 -19.50 -8.63
C ARG A 185 12.45 -18.91 -8.00
N SER A 186 13.17 -19.73 -7.24
CA SER A 186 14.48 -19.38 -6.69
C SER A 186 15.39 -18.75 -7.77
N GLY A 187 16.00 -17.62 -7.44
CA GLY A 187 16.87 -16.85 -8.33
C GLY A 187 16.15 -15.90 -9.30
N ASP A 188 14.81 -15.90 -9.37
CA ASP A 188 14.05 -14.97 -10.20
C ASP A 188 14.03 -13.55 -9.60
N LEU A 189 13.65 -12.58 -10.44
CA LEU A 189 13.35 -11.21 -10.03
C LEU A 189 11.83 -11.02 -9.93
N VAL A 190 11.33 -10.70 -8.74
CA VAL A 190 9.92 -10.38 -8.50
C VAL A 190 9.77 -8.88 -8.30
N VAL A 191 8.88 -8.25 -9.06
CA VAL A 191 8.62 -6.81 -9.00
C VAL A 191 7.16 -6.59 -8.62
N LEU A 192 6.94 -5.93 -7.48
CA LEU A 192 5.64 -5.70 -6.88
C LEU A 192 5.36 -4.20 -6.76
N ASP A 193 4.39 -3.71 -7.53
CA ASP A 193 3.93 -2.31 -7.45
C ASP A 193 2.64 -2.23 -6.64
N GLU A 194 2.72 -1.74 -5.38
CA GLU A 194 1.63 -1.61 -4.42
C GLU A 194 0.87 -2.93 -4.14
N PRO A 195 1.57 -4.03 -3.78
CA PRO A 195 0.93 -5.34 -3.62
C PRO A 195 0.00 -5.41 -2.40
N THR A 196 0.16 -4.54 -1.41
CA THR A 196 -0.64 -4.51 -0.19
C THR A 196 -2.02 -3.87 -0.39
N ASN A 197 -2.24 -3.18 -1.50
CA ASN A 197 -3.54 -2.59 -1.80
C ASN A 197 -4.60 -3.68 -1.97
N HIS A 198 -5.76 -3.52 -1.35
CA HIS A 198 -6.89 -4.46 -1.37
C HIS A 198 -6.64 -5.81 -0.65
N LEU A 199 -5.52 -5.97 0.05
CA LEU A 199 -5.28 -7.10 0.94
C LEU A 199 -5.80 -6.78 2.35
N ASP A 200 -6.33 -7.78 3.02
CA ASP A 200 -6.56 -7.71 4.46
C ASP A 200 -5.28 -8.03 5.23
N VAL A 201 -5.32 -7.83 6.54
CA VAL A 201 -4.13 -7.98 7.37
C VAL A 201 -3.55 -9.39 7.31
N ASP A 202 -4.40 -10.43 7.28
CA ASP A 202 -3.96 -11.82 7.23
C ASP A 202 -3.23 -12.12 5.91
N SER A 203 -3.74 -11.61 4.79
CA SER A 203 -3.09 -11.73 3.47
C SER A 203 -1.79 -10.93 3.38
N ILE A 204 -1.69 -9.77 4.05
CA ILE A 204 -0.45 -8.97 4.12
C ILE A 204 0.62 -9.73 4.92
N GLU A 205 0.28 -10.26 6.10
CA GLU A 205 1.20 -11.04 6.93
C GLU A 205 1.71 -12.28 6.17
N TRP A 206 0.82 -12.99 5.48
CA TRP A 206 1.22 -14.11 4.63
C TRP A 206 2.16 -13.67 3.48
N LEU A 207 1.91 -12.53 2.85
CA LEU A 207 2.78 -12.00 1.79
C LEU A 207 4.18 -11.65 2.34
N GLU A 208 4.26 -11.10 3.55
CA GLU A 208 5.52 -10.86 4.26
C GLU A 208 6.30 -12.16 4.47
N GLU A 209 5.63 -13.21 4.97
CA GLU A 209 6.22 -14.53 5.15
C GLU A 209 6.71 -15.12 3.83
N TRP A 210 5.90 -15.00 2.77
CA TRP A 210 6.26 -15.49 1.44
C TRP A 210 7.50 -14.77 0.90
N ILE A 211 7.56 -13.43 0.98
CA ILE A 211 8.72 -12.64 0.52
C ILE A 211 9.97 -13.03 1.31
N ASN A 212 9.87 -13.14 2.62
CA ASN A 212 11.02 -13.48 3.47
C ASN A 212 11.53 -14.91 3.25
N ALA A 213 10.67 -15.82 2.81
CA ALA A 213 11.03 -17.18 2.45
C ALA A 213 11.53 -17.33 0.99
N PHE A 214 11.31 -16.30 0.17
CA PHE A 214 11.64 -16.36 -1.26
C PHE A 214 13.16 -16.22 -1.50
N ASP A 215 13.76 -17.25 -2.09
CA ASP A 215 15.18 -17.27 -2.46
C ASP A 215 15.41 -16.64 -3.86
N GLY A 216 15.11 -15.36 -3.98
CA GLY A 216 15.26 -14.56 -5.19
C GLY A 216 15.30 -13.07 -4.85
N THR A 217 15.35 -12.22 -5.87
CA THR A 217 15.41 -10.77 -5.69
C THR A 217 13.99 -10.17 -5.74
N VAL A 218 13.68 -9.29 -4.79
CA VAL A 218 12.38 -8.62 -4.75
C VAL A 218 12.56 -7.11 -4.84
N LEU A 219 11.84 -6.47 -5.78
CA LEU A 219 11.69 -5.02 -5.84
C LEU A 219 10.24 -4.70 -5.49
N VAL A 220 10.02 -3.90 -4.46
CA VAL A 220 8.67 -3.57 -4.02
C VAL A 220 8.47 -2.08 -3.84
N VAL A 221 7.34 -1.57 -4.34
CA VAL A 221 6.78 -0.29 -3.95
C VAL A 221 5.59 -0.59 -3.05
N ALA A 222 5.57 -0.07 -1.85
CA ALA A 222 4.41 -0.14 -0.97
C ALA A 222 4.31 1.10 -0.09
N HIS A 223 3.14 1.30 0.48
CA HIS A 223 2.85 2.39 1.40
C HIS A 223 2.53 1.89 2.83
N ASP A 224 2.58 0.59 3.08
CA ASP A 224 2.46 0.00 4.41
C ASP A 224 3.84 -0.05 5.09
N ARG A 225 3.99 0.65 6.22
CA ARG A 225 5.27 0.74 6.96
C ARG A 225 5.67 -0.59 7.57
N ALA A 226 4.72 -1.26 8.23
CA ALA A 226 5.00 -2.53 8.89
C ALA A 226 5.42 -3.58 7.86
N PHE A 227 4.74 -3.61 6.71
CA PHE A 227 5.12 -4.45 5.59
C PHE A 227 6.54 -4.15 5.10
N LEU A 228 6.86 -2.88 4.82
CA LEU A 228 8.20 -2.49 4.35
C LEU A 228 9.28 -2.79 5.38
N ASP A 229 8.98 -2.61 6.66
CA ASP A 229 9.93 -2.89 7.74
C ASP A 229 10.24 -4.37 7.86
N ASN A 230 9.24 -5.23 7.64
CA ASN A 230 9.38 -6.68 7.72
C ASN A 230 10.06 -7.30 6.50
N VAL A 231 9.96 -6.68 5.30
CA VAL A 231 10.45 -7.31 4.06
C VAL A 231 11.69 -6.65 3.46
N ALA A 232 11.93 -5.36 3.72
CA ALA A 232 13.02 -4.62 3.09
C ALA A 232 14.36 -4.86 3.79
N GLN A 233 15.38 -5.13 2.99
CA GLN A 233 16.79 -5.17 3.41
C GLN A 233 17.55 -3.92 2.99
N ARG A 234 17.02 -3.21 1.99
CA ARG A 234 17.50 -1.91 1.52
C ARG A 234 16.31 -1.05 1.09
N VAL A 235 16.44 0.25 1.27
CA VAL A 235 15.43 1.22 0.87
C VAL A 235 16.01 2.22 -0.11
N PHE A 236 15.35 2.39 -1.25
CA PHE A 236 15.69 3.40 -2.25
C PHE A 236 14.65 4.51 -2.20
N GLU A 237 15.06 5.69 -1.76
CA GLU A 237 14.20 6.89 -1.78
C GLU A 237 14.31 7.60 -3.12
N VAL A 238 13.16 7.76 -3.78
CA VAL A 238 13.02 8.58 -5.00
C VAL A 238 12.37 9.90 -4.61
N SER A 239 13.16 10.95 -4.53
CA SER A 239 12.68 12.26 -4.06
C SER A 239 13.49 13.41 -4.67
N GLY A 240 12.82 14.51 -5.04
CA GLY A 240 13.48 15.70 -5.57
C GLY A 240 14.34 15.45 -6.82
N GLY A 241 13.96 14.48 -7.66
CA GLY A 241 14.71 14.10 -8.86
C GLY A 241 15.95 13.24 -8.58
N ARG A 242 16.14 12.74 -7.37
CA ARG A 242 17.31 11.91 -6.97
C ARG A 242 16.86 10.56 -6.46
N ILE A 243 17.77 9.59 -6.59
CA ILE A 243 17.65 8.25 -5.99
C ILE A 243 18.71 8.15 -4.90
N THR A 244 18.28 7.99 -3.65
CA THR A 244 19.18 7.79 -2.50
C THR A 244 18.98 6.40 -1.95
N CYS A 245 20.08 5.66 -1.75
CA CYS A 245 20.04 4.28 -1.29
C CYS A 245 20.41 4.21 0.19
N TYR A 246 19.56 3.60 1.00
CA TYR A 246 19.77 3.36 2.42
C TYR A 246 19.90 1.85 2.67
N LYS A 247 20.76 1.46 3.61
CA LYS A 247 20.90 0.07 4.07
C LYS A 247 19.99 -0.15 5.26
N GLY A 248 19.51 -1.38 5.38
CA GLY A 248 18.61 -1.78 6.47
C GLY A 248 17.15 -1.75 6.05
N ASN A 249 16.27 -1.96 7.03
CA ASN A 249 14.83 -1.99 6.88
C ASN A 249 14.23 -0.56 6.79
N TYR A 250 12.91 -0.46 6.86
CA TYR A 250 12.23 0.84 6.76
C TYR A 250 12.49 1.73 7.98
N GLU A 251 12.59 1.18 9.18
CA GLU A 251 12.88 1.93 10.41
C GLU A 251 14.30 2.50 10.38
N ASP A 252 15.30 1.70 9.95
CA ASP A 252 16.67 2.16 9.73
C ASP A 252 16.75 3.32 8.72
N TYR A 253 15.96 3.22 7.63
CA TYR A 253 15.83 4.30 6.65
C TYR A 253 15.28 5.58 7.27
N VAL A 254 14.20 5.49 8.05
CA VAL A 254 13.59 6.67 8.69
C VAL A 254 14.60 7.37 9.59
N GLN A 255 15.34 6.61 10.41
CA GLN A 255 16.37 7.15 11.29
C GLN A 255 17.50 7.82 10.49
N ALA A 256 18.08 7.14 9.50
CA ALA A 256 19.15 7.67 8.66
C ALA A 256 18.72 8.93 7.90
N ARG A 257 17.50 8.95 7.40
CA ARG A 257 16.92 10.09 6.71
C ARG A 257 16.73 11.29 7.64
N ASP A 258 16.24 11.07 8.86
CA ASP A 258 16.08 12.16 9.84
C ASP A 258 17.43 12.77 10.21
N GLU A 259 18.49 11.97 10.37
CA GLU A 259 19.85 12.45 10.59
C GLU A 259 20.37 13.29 9.42
N ASP A 260 20.14 12.82 8.17
CA ASP A 260 20.53 13.56 6.96
C ASP A 260 19.78 14.89 6.84
N LEU A 261 18.49 14.91 7.18
CA LEU A 261 17.68 16.13 7.22
C LEU A 261 18.17 17.13 8.28
N GLU A 262 18.50 16.66 9.46
CA GLU A 262 19.06 17.52 10.51
C GLU A 262 20.44 18.07 10.16
N ARG A 263 21.25 17.26 9.45
CA ARG A 263 22.54 17.71 8.91
C ARG A 263 22.33 18.78 7.84
N ALA A 264 21.42 18.53 6.89
CA ALA A 264 21.08 19.50 5.85
C ALA A 264 20.54 20.82 6.43
N ARG A 265 19.70 20.76 7.48
CA ARG A 265 19.22 21.96 8.19
C ARG A 265 20.34 22.77 8.82
N ARG A 266 21.26 22.10 9.51
CA ARG A 266 22.42 22.77 10.12
C ARG A 266 23.30 23.43 9.07
N ASP A 267 23.51 22.75 7.95
CA ASP A 267 24.33 23.28 6.85
C ASP A 267 23.62 24.44 6.12
N HIS A 268 22.30 24.33 5.92
CA HIS A 268 21.48 25.41 5.36
C HIS A 268 21.49 26.65 6.26
N ALA A 269 21.30 26.50 7.58
CA ALA A 269 21.35 27.60 8.53
C ALA A 269 22.73 28.29 8.52
N LYS A 270 23.82 27.51 8.53
CA LYS A 270 25.18 28.05 8.42
C LYS A 270 25.43 28.78 7.10
N ALA A 271 24.87 28.26 5.98
CA ALA A 271 25.00 28.91 4.70
C ALA A 271 24.20 30.22 4.66
N GLN A 272 23.01 30.25 5.25
CA GLN A 272 22.18 31.45 5.40
C GLN A 272 22.91 32.53 6.24
N GLU A 273 23.49 32.16 7.39
CA GLU A 273 24.28 33.09 8.23
C GLU A 273 25.45 33.68 7.44
N LYS A 274 26.21 32.83 6.72
CA LYS A 274 27.35 33.30 5.91
C LYS A 274 26.89 34.20 4.75
N MET A 275 25.76 33.87 4.12
CA MET A 275 25.19 34.71 3.08
C MET A 275 24.73 36.07 3.62
N GLN A 276 24.09 36.10 4.81
CA GLN A 276 23.64 37.33 5.44
C GLN A 276 24.83 38.20 5.83
N ALA A 277 25.86 37.63 6.47
CA ALA A 277 27.08 38.32 6.80
C ALA A 277 27.81 38.91 5.57
N ALA A 278 27.83 38.14 4.47
CA ALA A 278 28.40 38.64 3.21
C ALA A 278 27.57 39.80 2.63
N LYS A 279 26.25 39.75 2.69
CA LYS A 279 25.34 40.83 2.26
C LYS A 279 25.58 42.10 3.10
N ASP A 280 25.69 41.97 4.40
CA ASP A 280 25.91 43.12 5.31
C ASP A 280 27.24 43.80 5.02
N ILE A 281 28.30 43.03 4.81
CA ILE A 281 29.63 43.57 4.43
C ILE A 281 29.55 44.27 3.06
N ILE A 282 28.87 43.72 2.07
CA ILE A 282 28.68 44.33 0.75
C ILE A 282 27.90 45.65 0.86
N LEU A 283 26.88 45.70 1.72
CA LEU A 283 26.13 46.91 2.02
C LEU A 283 27.01 48.00 2.60
N GLN A 284 27.91 47.65 3.57
CA GLN A 284 28.89 48.59 4.14
C GLN A 284 29.85 49.12 3.08
N PHE A 285 30.41 48.25 2.23
CA PHE A 285 31.28 48.69 1.13
C PHE A 285 30.55 49.62 0.13
N ARG A 286 29.27 49.34 -0.19
CA ARG A 286 28.45 50.23 -1.03
C ARG A 286 28.23 51.61 -0.39
N GLN A 287 27.94 51.66 0.92
CA GLN A 287 27.75 52.93 1.64
C GLN A 287 29.04 53.74 1.67
N GLN A 288 30.18 53.09 1.78
CA GLN A 288 31.51 53.74 1.82
C GLN A 288 32.05 54.03 0.39
N LYS A 289 31.31 53.73 -0.66
CA LYS A 289 31.75 53.86 -2.08
C LYS A 289 33.07 53.13 -2.36
N ARG A 290 33.35 52.05 -1.67
CA ARG A 290 34.55 51.21 -1.87
C ARG A 290 34.21 50.05 -2.81
N PHE A 291 34.87 50.03 -3.95
CA PHE A 291 34.67 48.96 -4.98
C PHE A 291 36.04 48.37 -5.34
N ASP A 292 36.79 48.00 -4.34
CA ASP A 292 38.13 47.37 -4.45
C ASP A 292 38.07 45.86 -4.63
N GLY A 293 39.23 45.19 -4.69
CA GLY A 293 39.33 43.76 -4.86
C GLY A 293 38.63 42.94 -3.75
N GLN A 294 38.46 43.55 -2.56
CA GLN A 294 37.73 42.88 -1.46
C GLN A 294 36.22 42.86 -1.71
N TYR A 295 35.67 43.93 -2.32
CA TYR A 295 34.27 43.92 -2.75
C TYR A 295 34.00 42.82 -3.79
N ALA A 296 34.85 42.69 -4.81
CA ALA A 296 34.72 41.68 -5.85
C ALA A 296 34.85 40.25 -5.26
N SER A 297 35.74 40.04 -4.29
CA SER A 297 35.88 38.76 -3.58
C SER A 297 34.63 38.39 -2.78
N LYS A 298 34.01 39.37 -2.08
CA LYS A 298 32.76 39.16 -1.32
C LYS A 298 31.55 38.90 -2.21
N MET A 299 31.48 39.56 -3.38
CA MET A 299 30.43 39.24 -4.39
C MET A 299 30.52 37.80 -4.88
N LYS A 300 31.75 37.32 -5.23
CA LYS A 300 31.96 35.91 -5.60
C LYS A 300 31.59 34.94 -4.48
N ALA A 301 31.87 35.30 -3.23
CA ALA A 301 31.46 34.48 -2.08
C ALA A 301 29.94 34.45 -1.92
N LEU A 302 29.25 35.59 -2.12
CA LEU A 302 27.80 35.66 -2.08
C LEU A 302 27.17 34.74 -3.13
N ASP A 303 27.66 34.80 -4.37
CA ASP A 303 27.17 33.93 -5.47
C ASP A 303 27.39 32.44 -5.16
N LYS A 304 28.54 32.10 -4.54
CA LYS A 304 28.83 30.74 -4.08
C LYS A 304 27.87 30.28 -2.97
N TYR A 305 27.55 31.15 -2.01
CA TYR A 305 26.58 30.80 -0.94
C TYR A 305 25.15 30.72 -1.46
N ALA A 306 24.76 31.60 -2.41
CA ALA A 306 23.47 31.53 -3.08
C ALA A 306 23.31 30.20 -3.85
N ALA A 307 24.32 29.82 -4.63
CA ALA A 307 24.32 28.54 -5.35
C ALA A 307 24.36 27.32 -4.41
N ALA A 308 24.94 27.45 -3.21
CA ALA A 308 24.89 26.38 -2.20
C ALA A 308 23.50 26.26 -1.58
N LEU A 309 22.80 27.36 -1.34
CA LEU A 309 21.41 27.38 -0.85
C LEU A 309 20.43 26.80 -1.87
N ASP A 310 20.57 27.12 -3.15
CA ASP A 310 19.73 26.58 -4.23
C ASP A 310 19.88 25.04 -4.38
N ARG A 311 21.04 24.50 -4.01
CA ARG A 311 21.31 23.05 -4.05
C ARG A 311 20.83 22.29 -2.81
N THR A 312 20.54 22.98 -1.73
CA THR A 312 20.06 22.39 -0.49
C THR A 312 18.53 22.42 -0.50
N PRO A 313 17.83 21.28 -0.46
CA PRO A 313 16.38 21.27 -0.34
C PRO A 313 15.95 22.09 0.88
N ASP A 314 14.91 22.92 0.75
CA ASP A 314 14.39 23.68 1.87
C ASP A 314 13.86 22.72 2.95
N PRO A 315 14.51 22.61 4.10
CA PRO A 315 14.12 21.67 5.15
C PRO A 315 12.86 22.11 5.91
N VAL A 316 12.33 23.31 5.63
CA VAL A 316 11.18 23.89 6.34
C VAL A 316 9.87 23.16 6.03
N LEU A 317 9.77 22.52 4.86
CA LEU A 317 8.54 21.80 4.46
C LEU A 317 8.29 20.48 5.22
N GLN A 318 9.19 20.02 6.08
CA GLN A 318 9.12 18.68 6.67
C GLN A 318 8.83 18.60 8.19
N LYS A 319 8.89 19.70 8.93
CA LYS A 319 8.45 19.74 10.35
C LYS A 319 7.34 20.76 10.55
N LEU A 320 6.16 20.42 10.08
CA LEU A 320 4.96 21.14 10.50
C LEU A 320 4.41 20.45 11.76
N GLY A 321 4.82 20.94 12.93
CA GLY A 321 4.17 20.57 14.18
C GLY A 321 2.68 20.89 14.07
N PHE A 322 1.82 19.89 14.31
CA PHE A 322 0.38 20.06 14.33
C PHE A 322 -0.02 20.81 15.60
N GLY A 323 -0.18 22.11 15.50
CA GLY A 323 -0.93 22.89 16.49
C GLY A 323 -2.38 23.11 16.03
N LEU A 324 -3.07 22.05 15.57
CA LEU A 324 -4.49 22.10 15.36
C LEU A 324 -5.19 22.00 16.72
N GLN A 325 -5.67 23.12 17.25
CA GLN A 325 -6.62 23.11 18.36
C GLN A 325 -7.99 22.79 17.77
N PHE A 326 -8.53 21.63 18.13
CA PHE A 326 -9.92 21.29 17.88
C PHE A 326 -10.78 22.05 18.89
N ASP A 327 -11.49 23.09 18.44
CA ASP A 327 -12.39 23.83 19.31
C ASP A 327 -13.59 22.95 19.71
N GLY A 328 -13.75 22.88 21.02
CA GLY A 328 -14.98 22.60 21.73
C GLY A 328 -15.87 21.49 21.17
N VAL A 329 -15.54 20.25 21.49
CA VAL A 329 -16.49 19.13 21.39
C VAL A 329 -17.67 19.44 22.34
N GLU A 330 -18.86 19.70 21.81
CA GLU A 330 -20.06 19.85 22.59
C GLU A 330 -20.27 18.63 23.53
N LYS A 331 -20.92 18.86 24.67
CA LYS A 331 -21.19 17.83 25.68
C LYS A 331 -22.06 16.73 25.05
N SER A 332 -21.50 15.60 24.65
CA SER A 332 -22.23 14.35 24.37
C SER A 332 -22.45 13.58 25.68
N GLY A 333 -23.48 12.71 25.72
CA GLY A 333 -23.63 11.72 26.79
C GLY A 333 -22.41 10.79 26.92
N LEU A 334 -22.39 9.97 27.96
CA LEU A 334 -21.29 9.00 28.17
C LEU A 334 -21.23 7.98 27.03
N GLU A 335 -22.36 7.44 26.58
CA GLU A 335 -22.50 6.56 25.44
C GLU A 335 -22.72 7.42 24.18
N VAL A 336 -21.82 7.31 23.18
CA VAL A 336 -21.88 8.11 21.95
C VAL A 336 -22.52 7.32 20.80
N LEU A 337 -22.21 6.03 20.70
CA LEU A 337 -22.77 5.11 19.72
C LEU A 337 -23.03 3.76 20.37
N ARG A 338 -24.22 3.19 20.14
CA ARG A 338 -24.57 1.82 20.51
C ARG A 338 -25.21 1.09 19.35
N ILE A 339 -24.71 -0.08 19.08
CA ILE A 339 -25.24 -1.05 18.13
C ILE A 339 -25.59 -2.30 18.94
N ALA A 340 -26.81 -2.81 18.81
CA ALA A 340 -27.26 -4.00 19.51
C ALA A 340 -28.00 -4.94 18.56
N GLY A 341 -27.51 -6.17 18.45
CA GLY A 341 -28.11 -7.24 17.66
C GLY A 341 -28.30 -6.88 16.19
N LEU A 342 -27.34 -6.16 15.56
CA LEU A 342 -27.46 -5.66 14.19
C LEU A 342 -27.39 -6.79 13.17
N GLU A 343 -28.42 -6.86 12.31
CA GLU A 343 -28.47 -7.85 11.24
C GLU A 343 -28.61 -7.19 9.87
N LYS A 344 -27.91 -7.77 8.89
CA LYS A 344 -28.01 -7.38 7.48
C LYS A 344 -27.71 -8.53 6.54
N SER A 345 -28.60 -8.69 5.54
CA SER A 345 -28.46 -9.70 4.48
C SER A 345 -28.50 -9.05 3.10
N TYR A 346 -27.86 -9.69 2.13
CA TYR A 346 -27.97 -9.41 0.70
C TYR A 346 -28.38 -10.71 0.00
N GLY A 347 -29.63 -10.78 -0.45
CA GLY A 347 -30.21 -12.04 -0.91
C GLY A 347 -30.16 -13.10 0.20
N ASP A 348 -29.61 -14.26 -0.12
CA ASP A 348 -29.48 -15.39 0.82
C ASP A 348 -28.24 -15.28 1.73
N GLN A 349 -27.35 -14.31 1.49
CA GLN A 349 -26.13 -14.14 2.27
C GLN A 349 -26.33 -13.18 3.43
N MET A 350 -26.31 -13.70 4.66
CA MET A 350 -26.32 -12.89 5.88
C MET A 350 -24.90 -12.41 6.20
N VAL A 351 -24.68 -11.08 6.13
CA VAL A 351 -23.38 -10.43 6.32
C VAL A 351 -23.15 -10.02 7.79
N LEU A 352 -24.17 -9.45 8.43
CA LEU A 352 -24.15 -9.14 9.87
C LEU A 352 -25.18 -10.04 10.58
N LYS A 353 -24.75 -10.71 11.68
CA LYS A 353 -25.52 -11.76 12.35
C LYS A 353 -25.69 -11.48 13.85
N GLY A 354 -26.30 -10.33 14.17
CA GLY A 354 -26.42 -9.91 15.55
C GLY A 354 -25.13 -9.22 16.04
N ALA A 355 -24.61 -8.26 15.28
CA ALA A 355 -23.41 -7.54 15.63
C ALA A 355 -23.69 -6.52 16.74
N ASP A 356 -22.84 -6.49 17.77
CA ASP A 356 -22.89 -5.58 18.91
C ASP A 356 -21.63 -4.71 18.96
N LEU A 357 -21.79 -3.41 19.13
CA LEU A 357 -20.68 -2.46 19.30
C LEU A 357 -21.13 -1.28 20.16
N GLU A 358 -20.32 -0.91 21.13
CA GLU A 358 -20.53 0.25 21.98
C GLU A 358 -19.30 1.16 21.95
N LEU A 359 -19.51 2.47 21.75
CA LEU A 359 -18.47 3.47 21.86
C LEU A 359 -18.86 4.50 22.92
N LEU A 360 -17.98 4.63 23.91
CA LEU A 360 -18.08 5.66 24.93
C LEU A 360 -17.37 6.94 24.49
N LYS A 361 -17.71 8.04 25.16
CA LYS A 361 -17.13 9.35 24.88
C LYS A 361 -15.60 9.33 25.03
N GLY A 362 -14.92 9.77 23.99
CA GLY A 362 -13.45 9.85 23.94
C GLY A 362 -12.75 8.52 23.62
N GLU A 363 -13.49 7.42 23.45
CA GLU A 363 -12.90 6.15 23.02
C GLU A 363 -12.45 6.20 21.57
N ARG A 364 -11.38 5.47 21.30
CA ARG A 364 -10.73 5.38 20.00
C ARG A 364 -10.66 3.93 19.58
N VAL A 365 -11.56 3.51 18.70
CA VAL A 365 -11.77 2.11 18.34
C VAL A 365 -11.34 1.86 16.90
N GLY A 366 -10.45 0.89 16.71
CA GLY A 366 -10.11 0.32 15.40
C GLY A 366 -11.04 -0.85 15.07
N LEU A 367 -11.69 -0.83 13.91
CA LEU A 367 -12.50 -1.94 13.42
C LEU A 367 -11.74 -2.69 12.32
N VAL A 368 -11.41 -3.93 12.59
CA VAL A 368 -10.68 -4.81 11.69
C VAL A 368 -11.49 -6.05 11.34
N GLY A 369 -11.11 -6.77 10.30
CA GLY A 369 -11.76 -8.00 9.82
C GLY A 369 -11.37 -8.31 8.39
N GLY A 370 -11.58 -9.54 7.95
CA GLY A 370 -11.31 -9.98 6.59
C GLY A 370 -12.08 -9.19 5.53
N ASN A 371 -11.65 -9.31 4.29
CA ASN A 371 -12.38 -8.74 3.16
C ASN A 371 -13.72 -9.47 3.00
N GLY A 372 -14.80 -8.69 2.76
CA GLY A 372 -16.16 -9.24 2.65
C GLY A 372 -16.90 -9.48 3.97
N GLU A 373 -16.27 -9.35 5.14
CA GLU A 373 -16.90 -9.58 6.46
C GLU A 373 -17.99 -8.56 6.83
N GLY A 374 -18.16 -7.49 6.05
CA GLY A 374 -19.27 -6.53 6.25
C GLY A 374 -18.87 -5.22 6.92
N LYS A 375 -17.58 -4.88 7.02
CA LYS A 375 -17.10 -3.61 7.59
C LYS A 375 -17.75 -2.39 6.92
N SER A 376 -17.69 -2.30 5.60
CA SER A 376 -18.32 -1.19 4.86
C SER A 376 -19.85 -1.23 4.92
N THR A 377 -20.47 -2.42 5.05
CA THR A 377 -21.91 -2.55 5.29
C THR A 377 -22.30 -1.94 6.62
N LEU A 378 -21.55 -2.23 7.69
CA LEU A 378 -21.74 -1.63 9.01
C LEU A 378 -21.65 -0.09 8.93
N LEU A 379 -20.61 0.45 8.29
CA LEU A 379 -20.44 1.90 8.16
C LEU A 379 -21.56 2.55 7.33
N LYS A 380 -22.01 1.90 6.26
CA LYS A 380 -23.17 2.39 5.45
C LYS A 380 -24.48 2.40 6.25
N ILE A 381 -24.67 1.45 7.17
CA ILE A 381 -25.83 1.47 8.09
C ILE A 381 -25.70 2.62 9.09
N LEU A 382 -24.51 2.80 9.71
CA LEU A 382 -24.26 3.88 10.68
C LEU A 382 -24.47 5.28 10.09
N THR A 383 -24.17 5.42 8.79
CA THR A 383 -24.36 6.69 8.06
C THR A 383 -25.74 6.85 7.44
N GLY A 384 -26.64 5.86 7.61
CA GLY A 384 -27.99 5.89 7.06
C GLY A 384 -28.08 5.70 5.55
N ARG A 385 -26.97 5.32 4.89
CA ARG A 385 -26.94 5.07 3.43
C ARG A 385 -27.66 3.79 3.04
N ILE A 386 -27.70 2.78 3.91
CA ILE A 386 -28.47 1.55 3.75
C ILE A 386 -29.29 1.26 5.01
N GLN A 387 -30.42 0.59 4.83
CA GLN A 387 -31.26 0.18 5.95
C GLN A 387 -30.77 -1.15 6.54
N LYS A 388 -30.83 -1.26 7.86
CA LYS A 388 -30.64 -2.53 8.59
C LYS A 388 -31.87 -3.43 8.43
N ASP A 389 -31.70 -4.73 8.58
CA ASP A 389 -32.80 -5.69 8.53
C ASP A 389 -33.38 -5.92 9.93
N ALA A 390 -32.51 -6.03 10.97
CA ALA A 390 -32.91 -6.13 12.39
C ALA A 390 -31.88 -5.46 13.30
N GLY A 391 -32.17 -5.44 14.60
CA GLY A 391 -31.31 -4.84 15.63
C GLY A 391 -31.57 -3.36 15.86
N ASP A 392 -30.76 -2.74 16.73
CA ASP A 392 -30.89 -1.33 17.11
C ASP A 392 -29.56 -0.58 16.88
N VAL A 393 -29.65 0.64 16.39
CA VAL A 393 -28.51 1.56 16.23
C VAL A 393 -28.89 2.90 16.81
N ARG A 394 -28.18 3.31 17.86
CA ARG A 394 -28.43 4.58 18.57
C ARG A 394 -27.18 5.44 18.56
N VAL A 395 -27.32 6.63 18.04
CA VAL A 395 -26.34 7.71 18.19
C VAL A 395 -26.88 8.66 19.26
N ALA A 396 -26.05 9.03 20.21
CA ALA A 396 -26.47 9.84 21.34
C ALA A 396 -27.10 11.19 20.89
N PRO A 397 -28.15 11.68 21.57
CA PRO A 397 -28.65 13.02 21.34
C PRO A 397 -27.51 14.04 21.53
N GLY A 398 -27.29 14.91 20.53
CA GLY A 398 -26.17 15.89 20.54
C GLY A 398 -24.83 15.36 20.02
N ALA A 399 -24.73 14.09 19.66
CA ALA A 399 -23.55 13.59 18.93
C ALA A 399 -23.60 14.10 17.48
N LYS A 400 -22.61 14.92 17.12
CA LYS A 400 -22.37 15.36 15.75
C LYS A 400 -21.38 14.39 15.12
N SER A 401 -21.88 13.48 14.29
CA SER A 401 -21.03 12.53 13.57
C SER A 401 -20.49 13.14 12.29
N MET A 402 -19.22 12.90 12.02
CA MET A 402 -18.59 13.16 10.72
C MET A 402 -18.08 11.84 10.15
N PHE A 403 -18.39 11.60 8.89
CA PHE A 403 -18.01 10.40 8.17
C PHE A 403 -17.02 10.71 7.04
N PHE A 404 -15.90 10.01 7.04
CA PHE A 404 -14.97 10.02 5.94
C PHE A 404 -15.18 8.74 5.12
N SER A 405 -15.66 8.89 3.87
CA SER A 405 -15.86 7.78 2.95
C SER A 405 -14.81 7.75 1.84
N GLN A 406 -14.56 6.57 1.33
CA GLN A 406 -13.70 6.38 0.16
C GLN A 406 -14.22 7.07 -1.12
N GLU A 407 -15.55 7.31 -1.21
CA GLU A 407 -16.21 7.86 -2.41
C GLU A 407 -16.12 9.40 -2.53
N HIS A 408 -15.55 10.11 -1.53
CA HIS A 408 -15.32 11.57 -1.50
C HIS A 408 -16.56 12.44 -1.81
N ASP A 409 -17.77 11.95 -1.53
CA ASP A 409 -19.06 12.57 -1.90
C ASP A 409 -19.32 13.95 -1.27
N ASP A 410 -18.58 14.32 -0.21
CA ASP A 410 -18.76 15.57 0.52
C ASP A 410 -17.92 16.75 -0.03
N LEU A 411 -17.09 16.53 -1.05
CA LEU A 411 -16.33 17.59 -1.71
C LEU A 411 -17.11 18.14 -2.90
N ARG A 412 -17.19 19.46 -3.02
CA ARG A 412 -17.81 20.15 -4.17
C ARG A 412 -16.79 20.41 -5.23
N LEU A 413 -16.89 19.71 -6.36
CA LEU A 413 -15.88 19.68 -7.42
C LEU A 413 -15.59 21.05 -8.05
N GLU A 414 -16.58 21.93 -8.07
CA GLU A 414 -16.50 23.28 -8.66
C GLU A 414 -15.85 24.30 -7.73
N ARG A 415 -15.73 24.01 -6.43
CA ARG A 415 -15.13 24.92 -5.46
C ARG A 415 -13.61 24.89 -5.48
N THR A 416 -13.02 26.01 -5.07
CA THR A 416 -11.58 26.10 -4.81
C THR A 416 -11.24 25.46 -3.46
N LEU A 417 -9.96 25.10 -3.27
CA LEU A 417 -9.49 24.54 -2.01
C LEU A 417 -9.73 25.51 -0.84
N LYS A 418 -9.53 26.82 -1.08
CA LYS A 418 -9.83 27.85 -0.08
C LYS A 418 -11.30 27.84 0.34
N GLU A 419 -12.22 27.77 -0.62
CA GLU A 419 -13.66 27.74 -0.35
C GLU A 419 -14.09 26.49 0.41
N GLU A 420 -13.50 25.32 0.11
CA GLU A 420 -13.78 24.08 0.82
C GLU A 420 -13.28 24.11 2.29
N VAL A 421 -12.10 24.71 2.54
CA VAL A 421 -11.61 24.92 3.90
C VAL A 421 -12.52 25.86 4.69
N LEU A 422 -12.95 26.98 4.09
CA LEU A 422 -13.84 27.96 4.70
C LEU A 422 -15.27 27.43 4.90
N ASP A 423 -15.75 26.52 4.03
CA ASP A 423 -17.02 25.81 4.22
C ASP A 423 -16.99 24.91 5.47
N ALA A 424 -15.86 24.29 5.75
CA ALA A 424 -15.67 23.48 6.95
C ALA A 424 -15.56 24.36 8.21
N ARG A 425 -14.87 25.50 8.12
CA ARG A 425 -14.68 26.42 9.24
C ARG A 425 -14.55 27.87 8.75
N SER A 426 -15.68 28.59 8.78
CA SER A 426 -15.80 29.95 8.26
C SER A 426 -15.05 31.02 9.05
N THR A 427 -14.57 30.70 10.26
CA THR A 427 -13.85 31.63 11.15
C THR A 427 -12.36 31.76 10.84
N LEU A 428 -11.83 30.95 9.91
CA LEU A 428 -10.41 30.97 9.54
C LEU A 428 -10.08 32.19 8.68
N ASP A 429 -8.94 32.80 8.95
CA ASP A 429 -8.39 33.82 8.07
C ASP A 429 -7.58 33.20 6.92
N GLU A 430 -7.13 34.03 5.98
CA GLU A 430 -6.38 33.54 4.80
C GLU A 430 -5.02 32.94 5.19
N ARG A 431 -4.40 33.42 6.25
CA ARG A 431 -3.13 32.93 6.75
C ARG A 431 -3.29 31.54 7.34
N ASP A 432 -4.39 31.32 8.10
CA ASP A 432 -4.74 30.01 8.65
C ASP A 432 -5.02 28.99 7.53
N VAL A 433 -5.78 29.40 6.50
CA VAL A 433 -6.06 28.56 5.33
C VAL A 433 -4.77 28.15 4.63
N LYS A 434 -3.84 29.10 4.40
CA LYS A 434 -2.52 28.81 3.82
C LYS A 434 -1.73 27.83 4.67
N ALA A 435 -1.69 28.05 5.99
CA ALA A 435 -0.99 27.18 6.92
C ALA A 435 -1.57 25.75 6.93
N LEU A 436 -2.90 25.61 6.91
CA LEU A 436 -3.59 24.32 6.88
C LEU A 436 -3.34 23.58 5.57
N LEU A 437 -3.49 24.25 4.42
CA LEU A 437 -3.19 23.66 3.12
C LEU A 437 -1.73 23.20 3.03
N GLY A 438 -0.79 24.02 3.50
CA GLY A 438 0.62 23.65 3.56
C GLY A 438 0.88 22.41 4.43
N ARG A 439 0.20 22.28 5.59
CA ARG A 439 0.29 21.09 6.46
C ARG A 439 -0.21 19.82 5.77
N PHE A 440 -1.25 19.94 4.94
CA PHE A 440 -1.76 18.84 4.13
C PHE A 440 -1.06 18.68 2.78
N ARG A 441 0.14 19.31 2.65
CA ARG A 441 1.03 19.21 1.48
C ARG A 441 0.41 19.71 0.18
N PHE A 442 -0.42 20.72 0.26
CA PHE A 442 -0.75 21.57 -0.86
C PHE A 442 0.24 22.74 -0.92
N ASN A 443 0.52 23.24 -2.12
CA ASN A 443 1.29 24.48 -2.27
C ASN A 443 0.34 25.66 -2.04
N PRO A 444 0.42 26.41 -0.91
CA PRO A 444 -0.56 27.44 -0.60
C PRO A 444 -0.61 28.56 -1.62
N ASP A 445 0.51 28.86 -2.27
CA ASP A 445 0.58 29.99 -3.23
C ASP A 445 -0.04 29.66 -4.60
N VAL A 446 -0.15 28.37 -4.93
CA VAL A 446 -0.71 27.89 -6.19
C VAL A 446 -2.08 27.23 -5.97
N ASP A 447 -2.19 26.38 -4.96
CA ASP A 447 -3.34 25.49 -4.81
C ASP A 447 -4.57 26.15 -4.17
N MET A 448 -4.43 27.30 -3.48
CA MET A 448 -5.59 27.99 -2.88
C MET A 448 -6.71 28.28 -3.87
N THR A 449 -6.35 28.60 -5.10
CA THR A 449 -7.30 28.94 -6.18
C THR A 449 -7.60 27.76 -7.11
N ARG A 450 -6.92 26.61 -6.92
CA ARG A 450 -7.22 25.39 -7.67
C ARG A 450 -8.59 24.86 -7.29
N THR A 451 -9.35 24.37 -8.28
CA THR A 451 -10.65 23.72 -8.06
C THR A 451 -10.44 22.26 -7.66
N VAL A 452 -11.34 21.74 -6.83
CA VAL A 452 -11.33 20.34 -6.35
C VAL A 452 -11.39 19.35 -7.52
N SER A 453 -12.05 19.69 -8.62
CA SER A 453 -12.13 18.87 -9.85
C SER A 453 -10.76 18.54 -10.46
N THR A 454 -9.77 19.42 -10.28
CA THR A 454 -8.42 19.25 -10.84
C THR A 454 -7.47 18.44 -9.95
N LEU A 455 -7.93 18.05 -8.76
CA LEU A 455 -7.14 17.27 -7.82
C LEU A 455 -7.03 15.80 -8.25
N SER A 456 -5.86 15.20 -8.03
CA SER A 456 -5.67 13.75 -8.09
C SER A 456 -6.47 13.04 -6.97
N GLY A 457 -6.66 11.72 -7.06
CA GLY A 457 -7.35 10.94 -6.04
C GLY A 457 -6.77 11.14 -4.64
N GLY A 458 -5.44 11.02 -4.49
CA GLY A 458 -4.78 11.24 -3.19
C GLY A 458 -4.86 12.68 -2.68
N GLU A 459 -4.86 13.69 -3.58
CA GLU A 459 -5.07 15.09 -3.20
C GLU A 459 -6.52 15.32 -2.72
N ARG A 460 -7.52 14.75 -3.40
CA ARG A 460 -8.93 14.80 -2.95
C ARG A 460 -9.09 14.16 -1.57
N GLN A 461 -8.46 13.04 -1.35
CA GLN A 461 -8.51 12.34 -0.07
C GLN A 461 -7.93 13.19 1.07
N ARG A 462 -6.75 13.82 0.87
CA ARG A 462 -6.18 14.76 1.84
C ARG A 462 -7.07 15.96 2.10
N MET A 463 -7.70 16.51 1.05
CA MET A 463 -8.63 17.63 1.17
C MET A 463 -9.90 17.23 1.95
N MET A 464 -10.46 16.06 1.66
CA MET A 464 -11.60 15.51 2.39
C MET A 464 -11.29 15.30 3.87
N LEU A 465 -10.11 14.73 4.17
CA LEU A 465 -9.68 14.53 5.55
C LEU A 465 -9.50 15.87 6.28
N LEU A 466 -8.87 16.87 5.65
CA LEU A 466 -8.76 18.21 6.20
C LEU A 466 -10.15 18.78 6.54
N LYS A 467 -11.10 18.64 5.62
CA LYS A 467 -12.49 19.07 5.82
C LYS A 467 -13.17 18.34 7.00
N CYS A 468 -12.98 17.01 7.10
CA CYS A 468 -13.50 16.21 8.21
C CYS A 468 -12.95 16.65 9.57
N ILE A 469 -11.66 16.95 9.62
CA ILE A 469 -10.98 17.38 10.84
C ILE A 469 -11.39 18.79 11.26
N LEU A 470 -11.64 19.68 10.32
CA LEU A 470 -12.03 21.07 10.58
C LEU A 470 -13.48 21.21 11.03
N LYS A 471 -14.37 20.32 10.56
CA LYS A 471 -15.78 20.37 10.96
C LYS A 471 -15.95 19.99 12.44
N PRO A 472 -16.68 20.77 13.24
CA PRO A 472 -16.95 20.44 14.62
C PRO A 472 -17.73 19.12 14.72
N SER A 473 -17.07 18.08 15.20
CA SER A 473 -17.66 16.76 15.42
C SER A 473 -17.19 16.18 16.75
N ASN A 474 -18.01 15.34 17.38
CA ASN A 474 -17.64 14.60 18.59
C ASN A 474 -17.64 13.07 18.37
N LEU A 475 -18.04 12.63 17.17
CA LEU A 475 -17.89 11.28 16.67
C LEU A 475 -17.31 11.33 15.25
N LEU A 476 -16.10 10.82 15.06
CA LEU A 476 -15.45 10.72 13.76
C LEU A 476 -15.41 9.26 13.33
N ILE A 477 -15.99 8.97 12.18
CA ILE A 477 -16.02 7.63 11.58
C ILE A 477 -15.20 7.68 10.30
N LEU A 478 -14.17 6.85 10.20
CA LEU A 478 -13.24 6.81 9.06
C LEU A 478 -13.24 5.44 8.40
N ASP A 479 -13.45 5.42 7.08
CA ASP A 479 -13.37 4.22 6.23
C ASP A 479 -12.11 4.27 5.39
N GLU A 480 -11.10 3.47 5.75
CA GLU A 480 -9.80 3.37 5.07
C GLU A 480 -9.13 4.73 4.78
N PRO A 481 -8.86 5.55 5.82
CA PRO A 481 -8.42 6.94 5.62
C PRO A 481 -7.01 7.07 5.05
N THR A 482 -6.21 6.00 5.04
CA THR A 482 -4.83 5.98 4.54
C THR A 482 -4.66 5.34 3.17
N ASN A 483 -5.73 4.77 2.58
CA ASN A 483 -5.67 4.18 1.25
C ASN A 483 -5.23 5.21 0.20
N HIS A 484 -4.42 4.80 -0.75
CA HIS A 484 -3.87 5.64 -1.84
C HIS A 484 -3.04 6.85 -1.38
N LEU A 485 -2.74 6.97 -0.09
CA LEU A 485 -1.83 7.98 0.44
C LEU A 485 -0.39 7.46 0.45
N ASP A 486 0.55 8.30 0.04
CA ASP A 486 1.96 8.00 0.25
C ASP A 486 2.33 8.04 1.75
N LEU A 487 3.46 7.45 2.10
CA LEU A 487 3.92 7.30 3.48
C LEU A 487 3.93 8.64 4.26
N TRP A 488 4.30 9.73 3.60
CA TRP A 488 4.33 11.05 4.24
C TRP A 488 2.94 11.66 4.43
N ALA A 489 2.02 11.42 3.49
CA ALA A 489 0.63 11.85 3.67
C ALA A 489 -0.05 11.07 4.78
N ARG A 490 0.28 9.78 4.97
CA ARG A 490 -0.18 8.98 6.11
C ARG A 490 0.26 9.57 7.44
N ASP A 491 1.51 10.07 7.55
CA ASP A 491 1.98 10.76 8.75
C ASP A 491 1.12 11.97 9.11
N VAL A 492 0.78 12.76 8.10
CA VAL A 492 -0.11 13.92 8.29
C VAL A 492 -1.46 13.48 8.88
N VAL A 493 -2.03 12.39 8.34
CA VAL A 493 -3.28 11.82 8.85
C VAL A 493 -3.16 11.38 10.30
N ILE A 494 -2.14 10.60 10.63
CA ILE A 494 -1.91 10.08 11.98
C ILE A 494 -1.74 11.22 12.97
N HIS A 495 -0.91 12.22 12.67
CA HIS A 495 -0.73 13.39 13.53
C HIS A 495 -2.02 14.19 13.72
N ALA A 496 -2.81 14.35 12.66
CA ALA A 496 -4.09 15.03 12.73
C ALA A 496 -5.08 14.26 13.62
N LEU A 497 -5.19 12.94 13.44
CA LEU A 497 -6.06 12.10 14.26
C LEU A 497 -5.61 12.06 15.74
N ASN A 498 -4.32 12.03 16.02
CA ASN A 498 -3.80 12.10 17.40
C ASN A 498 -4.13 13.43 18.09
N SER A 499 -4.29 14.51 17.33
CA SER A 499 -4.74 15.80 17.87
C SER A 499 -6.26 15.90 18.04
N TYR A 500 -7.03 14.93 17.56
CA TYR A 500 -8.49 14.90 17.72
C TYR A 500 -8.87 14.29 19.06
N HIS A 501 -9.64 15.04 19.87
CA HIS A 501 -10.04 14.66 21.23
C HIS A 501 -11.47 14.09 21.35
N GLY A 502 -12.14 13.86 20.21
CA GLY A 502 -13.47 13.24 20.18
C GLY A 502 -13.42 11.71 20.17
N THR A 503 -14.60 11.10 20.04
CA THR A 503 -14.74 9.64 19.87
C THR A 503 -14.40 9.26 18.43
N LEU A 504 -13.63 8.21 18.25
CA LEU A 504 -13.09 7.78 16.95
C LEU A 504 -13.45 6.32 16.66
N LEU A 505 -14.01 6.07 15.49
CA LEU A 505 -14.14 4.73 14.91
C LEU A 505 -13.39 4.69 13.57
N VAL A 506 -12.34 3.89 13.49
CA VAL A 506 -11.50 3.77 12.29
C VAL A 506 -11.60 2.35 11.75
N VAL A 507 -11.99 2.20 10.49
CA VAL A 507 -11.82 0.97 9.73
C VAL A 507 -10.55 1.11 8.93
N SER A 508 -9.58 0.23 9.14
CA SER A 508 -8.33 0.23 8.37
C SER A 508 -7.64 -1.12 8.37
N HIS A 509 -6.87 -1.36 7.31
CA HIS A 509 -5.88 -2.43 7.22
C HIS A 509 -4.45 -1.94 7.50
N ASP A 510 -4.26 -0.64 7.71
CA ASP A 510 -2.99 -0.03 8.07
C ASP A 510 -2.71 -0.24 9.56
N ARG A 511 -1.84 -1.21 9.85
CA ARG A 511 -1.47 -1.60 11.23
C ARG A 511 -0.86 -0.43 12.00
N PHE A 512 0.00 0.34 11.34
CA PHE A 512 0.67 1.49 11.96
C PHE A 512 -0.32 2.62 12.33
N LEU A 513 -1.31 2.87 11.47
CA LEU A 513 -2.40 3.79 11.79
C LEU A 513 -3.17 3.31 13.01
N LEU A 514 -3.63 2.04 13.01
CA LEU A 514 -4.41 1.48 14.12
C LEU A 514 -3.65 1.56 15.45
N ASP A 515 -2.39 1.14 15.48
CA ASP A 515 -1.56 1.21 16.69
C ASP A 515 -1.30 2.63 17.16
N SER A 516 -1.21 3.59 16.22
CA SER A 516 -0.92 4.99 16.55
C SER A 516 -2.12 5.78 17.07
N VAL A 517 -3.36 5.40 16.67
CA VAL A 517 -4.54 6.26 16.91
C VAL A 517 -5.67 5.58 17.67
N THR A 518 -5.58 4.29 18.00
CA THR A 518 -6.65 3.55 18.69
C THR A 518 -6.20 2.93 20.00
N ASP A 519 -7.12 2.86 20.98
CA ASP A 519 -6.91 2.28 22.31
C ASP A 519 -7.65 0.94 22.46
N LYS A 520 -8.52 0.61 21.51
CA LYS A 520 -9.32 -0.62 21.48
C LYS A 520 -9.38 -1.16 20.05
N THR A 521 -9.42 -2.47 19.94
CA THR A 521 -9.58 -3.17 18.66
C THR A 521 -10.86 -3.98 18.66
N SER A 522 -11.76 -3.69 17.71
CA SER A 522 -12.96 -4.47 17.44
C SER A 522 -12.75 -5.32 16.19
N VAL A 523 -13.01 -6.61 16.29
CA VAL A 523 -12.85 -7.58 15.19
C VAL A 523 -14.21 -8.00 14.70
N LEU A 524 -14.50 -7.74 13.43
CA LEU A 524 -15.69 -8.25 12.74
C LEU A 524 -15.33 -9.55 12.03
N ALA A 525 -15.88 -10.66 12.47
CA ALA A 525 -15.66 -11.99 11.90
C ALA A 525 -16.93 -12.83 11.96
N GLY A 526 -17.28 -13.49 10.86
CA GLY A 526 -18.47 -14.33 10.74
C GLY A 526 -19.79 -13.59 11.02
N GLY A 527 -19.83 -12.27 10.84
CA GLY A 527 -20.98 -11.41 11.06
C GLY A 527 -21.15 -10.89 12.50
N HIS A 528 -20.23 -11.20 13.42
CA HIS A 528 -20.22 -10.76 14.82
C HIS A 528 -19.04 -9.84 15.11
N ILE A 529 -19.21 -8.90 16.03
CA ILE A 529 -18.14 -8.01 16.49
C ILE A 529 -17.66 -8.46 17.88
N THR A 530 -16.36 -8.52 18.07
CA THR A 530 -15.73 -8.75 19.37
C THR A 530 -14.72 -7.66 19.63
N THR A 531 -14.86 -6.94 20.76
CA THR A 531 -13.98 -5.84 21.13
C THR A 531 -12.95 -6.29 22.17
N TYR A 532 -11.69 -5.92 21.93
CA TYR A 532 -10.55 -6.15 22.80
C TYR A 532 -9.98 -4.81 23.28
N GLN A 533 -9.48 -4.79 24.52
CA GLN A 533 -8.75 -3.64 25.06
C GLN A 533 -7.30 -3.69 24.59
N GLY A 534 -6.77 -2.58 24.10
CA GLY A 534 -5.43 -2.44 23.56
C GLY A 534 -5.40 -2.15 22.07
N SER A 535 -4.23 -1.76 21.58
CA SER A 535 -3.98 -1.48 20.18
C SER A 535 -4.08 -2.74 19.31
N PHE A 536 -3.99 -2.57 17.99
CA PHE A 536 -4.07 -3.70 17.06
C PHE A 536 -2.98 -4.75 17.33
N THR A 537 -1.72 -4.32 17.42
CA THR A 537 -0.58 -5.23 17.63
C THR A 537 -0.67 -5.93 18.99
N GLU A 538 -1.07 -5.23 20.04
CA GLU A 538 -1.24 -5.83 21.38
C GLU A 538 -2.32 -6.92 21.41
N THR A 539 -3.38 -6.75 20.65
CA THR A 539 -4.55 -7.64 20.66
C THR A 539 -4.54 -8.69 19.55
N ARG A 540 -3.68 -8.56 18.53
CA ARG A 540 -3.60 -9.45 17.35
C ARG A 540 -3.56 -10.92 17.71
N HIS A 541 -2.77 -11.30 18.70
CA HIS A 541 -2.63 -12.69 19.14
C HIS A 541 -3.91 -13.29 19.76
N LEU A 542 -4.81 -12.44 20.31
CA LEU A 542 -6.05 -12.88 20.94
C LEU A 542 -7.08 -13.32 19.89
N PHE A 543 -7.23 -12.54 18.83
CA PHE A 543 -8.18 -12.88 17.77
C PHE A 543 -7.61 -13.88 16.76
N ALA A 544 -6.30 -13.93 16.54
CA ALA A 544 -5.67 -15.00 15.77
C ALA A 544 -5.91 -16.38 16.40
N LYS A 545 -5.76 -16.51 17.72
CA LYS A 545 -6.12 -17.74 18.44
C LYS A 545 -7.60 -18.11 18.28
N ARG A 546 -8.49 -17.12 18.29
CA ARG A 546 -9.92 -17.36 18.14
C ARG A 546 -10.29 -17.74 16.70
N GLN A 547 -9.66 -17.15 15.71
CA GLN A 547 -9.82 -17.54 14.29
C GLN A 547 -9.32 -18.97 14.08
N ALA A 548 -8.15 -19.32 14.59
CA ALA A 548 -7.64 -20.68 14.54
C ALA A 548 -8.57 -21.70 15.24
N ALA A 549 -9.15 -21.32 16.37
CA ALA A 549 -10.15 -22.14 17.08
C ALA A 549 -11.48 -22.25 16.31
N ALA A 550 -11.87 -21.21 15.59
CA ALA A 550 -13.08 -21.18 14.77
C ALA A 550 -12.91 -21.89 13.41
N ALA A 551 -11.70 -21.83 12.83
CA ALA A 551 -11.35 -22.53 11.58
C ALA A 551 -11.40 -24.06 11.71
N GLY A 552 -11.37 -24.55 12.96
CA GLY A 552 -11.49 -25.97 13.26
C GLY A 552 -10.18 -26.73 13.09
N GLN A 553 -10.13 -27.90 13.71
CA GLN A 553 -9.02 -28.81 13.54
C GLN A 553 -9.25 -29.70 12.33
N SER A 554 -8.22 -29.90 11.53
CA SER A 554 -8.28 -30.83 10.39
C SER A 554 -8.32 -32.27 10.89
N TYR A 555 -9.19 -33.05 10.32
CA TYR A 555 -9.35 -34.46 10.60
C TYR A 555 -9.31 -35.28 9.33
N VAL A 556 -8.55 -36.36 9.30
CA VAL A 556 -8.53 -37.31 8.19
C VAL A 556 -9.58 -38.38 8.45
N VAL A 557 -10.47 -38.58 7.52
CA VAL A 557 -11.52 -39.64 7.63
C VAL A 557 -10.91 -40.99 7.30
N ARG A 558 -11.01 -41.92 8.23
CA ARG A 558 -10.52 -43.30 8.08
C ARG A 558 -11.61 -44.30 7.64
N LYS A 559 -12.87 -44.00 7.98
CA LYS A 559 -14.01 -44.81 7.56
C LYS A 559 -15.17 -43.94 7.09
N LYS A 560 -15.94 -44.42 6.13
CA LYS A 560 -17.12 -43.74 5.60
C LYS A 560 -18.19 -43.57 6.68
N PHE A 561 -18.68 -42.35 6.86
CA PHE A 561 -19.82 -42.04 7.73
C PHE A 561 -20.62 -40.86 7.21
N THR A 562 -21.83 -40.69 7.76
CA THR A 562 -22.67 -39.52 7.45
C THR A 562 -22.88 -38.74 8.75
N ASP A 563 -22.55 -37.46 8.77
CA ASP A 563 -22.90 -36.59 9.89
C ASP A 563 -24.38 -36.22 9.77
N TRP A 564 -25.19 -36.76 10.67
CA TRP A 564 -26.64 -36.54 10.66
C TRP A 564 -27.05 -35.12 11.00
N THR A 565 -26.18 -34.33 11.64
CA THR A 565 -26.45 -32.96 12.00
C THR A 565 -26.36 -32.04 10.77
N SER A 566 -25.29 -32.22 9.98
CA SER A 566 -25.05 -31.43 8.75
C SER A 566 -25.53 -32.13 7.47
N GLN A 567 -26.02 -33.39 7.55
CA GLN A 567 -26.37 -34.25 6.41
C GLN A 567 -25.19 -34.54 5.44
N LYS A 568 -23.97 -34.25 5.85
CA LYS A 568 -22.76 -34.41 5.04
C LYS A 568 -22.23 -35.84 5.11
N LYS A 569 -21.85 -36.38 3.95
CA LYS A 569 -21.26 -37.73 3.83
C LYS A 569 -19.75 -37.59 3.69
N PHE A 570 -19.00 -38.38 4.46
CA PHE A 570 -17.55 -38.41 4.44
C PHE A 570 -17.06 -39.80 4.00
N ALA A 571 -16.04 -39.84 3.15
CA ALA A 571 -15.41 -41.04 2.63
C ALA A 571 -14.00 -41.22 3.23
N PRO A 572 -13.44 -42.43 3.26
CA PRO A 572 -12.07 -42.65 3.69
C PRO A 572 -11.10 -41.85 2.79
N GLY A 573 -10.19 -41.09 3.41
CA GLY A 573 -9.25 -40.22 2.74
C GLY A 573 -9.68 -38.75 2.70
N ASP A 574 -10.96 -38.43 2.97
CA ASP A 574 -11.39 -37.03 3.05
C ASP A 574 -10.66 -36.31 4.19
N VAL A 575 -10.24 -35.09 3.94
CA VAL A 575 -9.77 -34.16 4.97
C VAL A 575 -10.89 -33.17 5.25
N ALA A 576 -11.32 -33.09 6.48
CA ALA A 576 -12.41 -32.22 6.88
C ALA A 576 -12.04 -31.40 8.12
N ASN A 577 -12.38 -30.12 8.11
CA ASN A 577 -12.15 -29.23 9.24
C ASN A 577 -13.41 -29.15 10.10
N PHE A 578 -13.27 -29.37 11.40
CA PHE A 578 -14.35 -29.26 12.37
C PHE A 578 -13.90 -28.40 13.54
N SER A 579 -14.70 -27.42 13.93
CA SER A 579 -14.49 -26.67 15.17
C SER A 579 -14.79 -27.56 16.40
N GLU A 580 -14.22 -27.23 17.53
CA GLU A 580 -14.51 -27.92 18.78
C GLU A 580 -16.00 -27.89 19.13
N SER A 581 -16.69 -26.78 18.81
CA SER A 581 -18.15 -26.68 18.99
C SER A 581 -18.89 -27.66 18.09
N GLN A 582 -18.53 -27.77 16.80
CA GLN A 582 -19.16 -28.71 15.88
C GLN A 582 -18.98 -30.16 16.35
N ILE A 583 -17.80 -30.51 16.82
CA ILE A 583 -17.55 -31.86 17.37
C ILE A 583 -18.34 -32.08 18.67
N ARG A 584 -18.39 -31.10 19.57
CA ARG A 584 -19.15 -31.15 20.80
C ARG A 584 -20.65 -31.27 20.57
N ASP A 585 -21.19 -30.56 19.61
CA ASP A 585 -22.63 -30.47 19.37
C ASP A 585 -23.14 -31.60 18.46
N SER A 586 -22.28 -32.22 17.63
CA SER A 586 -22.62 -33.37 16.80
C SER A 586 -22.31 -34.71 17.48
N VAL A 587 -23.34 -35.47 17.77
CA VAL A 587 -23.20 -36.84 18.33
C VAL A 587 -22.44 -37.73 17.35
N THR A 588 -22.66 -37.57 16.04
CA THR A 588 -22.03 -38.39 15.00
C THR A 588 -20.53 -38.11 14.91
N LEU A 589 -20.12 -36.85 14.94
CA LEU A 589 -18.70 -36.48 14.90
C LEU A 589 -17.95 -36.93 16.13
N ARG A 590 -18.55 -36.81 17.33
CA ARG A 590 -17.97 -37.34 18.58
C ARG A 590 -17.78 -38.85 18.53
N ASN A 591 -18.79 -39.58 18.05
CA ASN A 591 -18.71 -41.03 17.92
C ASN A 591 -17.68 -41.44 16.86
N ALA A 592 -17.62 -40.76 15.73
CA ALA A 592 -16.63 -41.03 14.68
C ALA A 592 -15.18 -40.83 15.20
N LEU A 593 -14.96 -39.81 16.04
CA LEU A 593 -13.66 -39.59 16.69
C LEU A 593 -13.35 -40.66 17.72
N ALA A 594 -14.32 -40.98 18.58
CA ALA A 594 -14.15 -42.01 19.63
C ALA A 594 -13.94 -43.44 19.06
N MET A 595 -14.53 -43.74 17.91
CA MET A 595 -14.40 -45.01 17.20
C MET A 595 -13.18 -45.08 16.26
N GLY A 596 -12.34 -44.02 16.17
CA GLY A 596 -11.22 -43.93 15.24
C GLY A 596 -11.62 -43.92 13.77
N TRP A 597 -12.83 -43.46 13.44
CA TRP A 597 -13.29 -43.30 12.07
C TRP A 597 -12.81 -41.98 11.46
N MET A 598 -12.41 -41.03 12.29
CA MET A 598 -11.64 -39.85 11.93
C MET A 598 -10.53 -39.59 12.96
N GLU A 599 -9.41 -39.05 12.52
CA GLU A 599 -8.24 -38.75 13.36
C GLU A 599 -7.78 -37.32 13.06
N LYS A 600 -7.18 -36.64 14.05
CA LYS A 600 -6.55 -35.35 13.82
C LYS A 600 -5.49 -35.48 12.74
N ALA A 601 -5.53 -34.64 11.76
CA ALA A 601 -4.44 -34.48 10.80
C ALA A 601 -3.22 -33.92 11.58
N THR A 602 -2.11 -34.59 11.49
CA THR A 602 -0.83 -34.16 12.08
C THR A 602 -0.16 -33.15 11.22
#